data_060d24f2dfd345b9904d93e682d49adf
#
_entry.id   060d24f2dfd345b9904d93e682d49adf
#
_cell.length_a   1.000
_cell.length_b   1.000
_cell.length_c   1.000
_cell.angle_alpha   90.00
_cell.angle_beta   90.00
_cell.angle_gamma   90.00
#
_symmetry.space_group_name_H-M   'P 1'
#
loop_
_entity.id
_entity.type
_entity.pdbx_description
1 polymer ?
#
loop_
_entity_poly.entity_id
_entity_poly.type
_entity_poly.pdbx_seq_one_letter_code
_entity_poly.pdbx_strand_id
1 'polypeptide(L)'
;MFDWISDAIDWISDGISSLWDNTIGSAVDTITDAIWDVMFEWLFNLIYGAVADLFEFINASTSSIFALSWVQSFIALFHSLAWMLFVCGLIVAVFDTAIAYESGQANIKNTCLNVLKGFMAASLVTVVPQRLYSFCVNMQGTFATELLGNFISGTSDTMADTGLAVIFALASDISLFSLFFMILFGYCTVKVVFANIKRGGIMLCQIAVGSLYLFGVPRGYTDGFYSWCKQVIATCLTA
;
A
#
# COMPACT_ATOMS: atom_id res chain seq x y z
N MET A 1 -36.58 -63.14 44.43
CA MET A 1 -37.88 -62.44 44.60
C MET A 1 -37.83 -60.94 44.27
N PHE A 2 -36.70 -60.46 43.72
CA PHE A 2 -36.59 -59.08 43.34
C PHE A 2 -36.08 -58.86 41.88
N ASP A 3 -36.15 -59.95 41.07
CA ASP A 3 -35.65 -59.88 39.68
C ASP A 3 -36.46 -58.89 38.81
N TRP A 4 -37.77 -58.80 39.08
CA TRP A 4 -38.63 -57.85 38.37
C TRP A 4 -38.27 -56.34 38.62
N ILE A 5 -37.66 -56.03 39.78
CA ILE A 5 -37.24 -54.66 40.07
C ILE A 5 -35.96 -54.32 39.26
N SER A 6 -35.06 -55.27 39.11
CA SER A 6 -33.88 -55.16 38.27
C SER A 6 -34.27 -54.90 36.81
N ASP A 7 -35.16 -55.70 36.28
CA ASP A 7 -35.66 -55.57 34.91
C ASP A 7 -36.41 -54.25 34.67
N ALA A 8 -37.15 -53.78 35.69
CA ALA A 8 -37.83 -52.49 35.62
C ALA A 8 -36.87 -51.32 35.65
N ILE A 9 -35.78 -51.42 36.44
CA ILE A 9 -34.73 -50.39 36.48
C ILE A 9 -33.94 -50.34 35.19
N ASP A 10 -33.61 -51.49 34.63
CA ASP A 10 -32.89 -51.56 33.34
C ASP A 10 -33.79 -51.03 32.20
N TRP A 11 -35.06 -51.33 32.16
CA TRP A 11 -36.00 -50.81 31.18
C TRP A 11 -36.18 -49.28 31.30
N ILE A 12 -36.23 -48.73 32.53
CA ILE A 12 -36.29 -47.28 32.76
C ILE A 12 -34.97 -46.62 32.36
N SER A 13 -33.86 -47.24 32.68
CA SER A 13 -32.51 -46.74 32.31
C SER A 13 -32.35 -46.69 30.79
N ASP A 14 -32.72 -47.76 30.11
CA ASP A 14 -32.68 -47.83 28.62
C ASP A 14 -33.66 -46.84 27.97
N GLY A 15 -34.85 -46.66 28.57
CA GLY A 15 -35.81 -45.66 28.13
C GLY A 15 -35.33 -44.23 28.32
N ILE A 16 -34.68 -43.95 29.41
CA ILE A 16 -34.11 -42.61 29.69
C ILE A 16 -32.90 -42.34 28.79
N SER A 17 -32.01 -43.32 28.60
CA SER A 17 -30.84 -43.14 27.72
C SER A 17 -31.26 -42.97 26.26
N SER A 18 -32.25 -43.74 25.78
CA SER A 18 -32.77 -43.59 24.42
C SER A 18 -33.52 -42.27 24.18
N LEU A 19 -34.20 -41.74 25.19
CA LEU A 19 -34.80 -40.41 25.13
C LEU A 19 -33.73 -39.29 25.16
N TRP A 20 -32.69 -39.51 25.94
CA TRP A 20 -31.59 -38.57 26.01
C TRP A 20 -30.81 -38.49 24.70
N ASP A 21 -30.42 -39.65 24.16
CA ASP A 21 -29.62 -39.75 22.94
C ASP A 21 -30.40 -39.31 21.67
N ASN A 22 -31.70 -39.72 21.58
CA ASN A 22 -32.49 -39.47 20.37
C ASN A 22 -33.25 -38.14 20.35
N THR A 23 -33.55 -37.53 21.50
CA THR A 23 -34.42 -36.35 21.53
C THR A 23 -33.71 -35.12 22.09
N ILE A 24 -32.99 -35.29 23.20
CA ILE A 24 -32.33 -34.17 23.85
C ILE A 24 -30.94 -33.96 23.26
N GLY A 25 -30.17 -35.01 23.02
CA GLY A 25 -28.84 -34.91 22.41
C GLY A 25 -28.92 -34.32 21.02
N SER A 26 -29.81 -34.86 20.15
CA SER A 26 -30.00 -34.34 18.81
C SER A 26 -30.54 -32.90 18.77
N ALA A 27 -31.39 -32.52 19.73
CA ALA A 27 -31.89 -31.15 19.84
C ALA A 27 -30.80 -30.17 20.33
N VAL A 28 -29.98 -30.63 21.29
CA VAL A 28 -28.83 -29.83 21.77
C VAL A 28 -27.79 -29.67 20.67
N ASP A 29 -27.46 -30.72 19.93
CA ASP A 29 -26.54 -30.66 18.81
C ASP A 29 -27.06 -29.72 17.71
N THR A 30 -28.36 -29.84 17.35
CA THR A 30 -28.97 -28.95 16.34
C THR A 30 -29.00 -27.50 16.78
N ILE A 31 -29.26 -27.21 18.07
CA ILE A 31 -29.24 -25.86 18.61
C ILE A 31 -27.80 -25.32 18.67
N THR A 32 -26.85 -26.17 19.04
CA THR A 32 -25.44 -25.81 19.09
C THR A 32 -24.91 -25.48 17.69
N ASP A 33 -25.20 -26.33 16.70
CA ASP A 33 -24.84 -26.12 15.31
C ASP A 33 -25.47 -24.83 14.75
N ALA A 34 -26.76 -24.61 15.03
CA ALA A 34 -27.44 -23.38 14.61
C ALA A 34 -26.87 -22.12 15.26
N ILE A 35 -26.48 -22.18 16.54
CA ILE A 35 -25.79 -21.04 17.20
C ILE A 35 -24.41 -20.83 16.60
N TRP A 36 -23.66 -21.90 16.33
CA TRP A 36 -22.36 -21.81 15.69
C TRP A 36 -22.46 -21.21 14.30
N ASP A 37 -23.40 -21.66 13.47
CA ASP A 37 -23.62 -21.16 12.12
C ASP A 37 -23.97 -19.67 12.13
N VAL A 38 -24.91 -19.23 12.97
CA VAL A 38 -25.29 -17.81 13.09
C VAL A 38 -24.13 -16.96 13.61
N MET A 39 -23.36 -17.46 14.58
CA MET A 39 -22.22 -16.76 15.13
C MET A 39 -21.09 -16.63 14.09
N PHE A 40 -20.80 -17.69 13.33
CA PHE A 40 -19.82 -17.67 12.27
C PHE A 40 -20.26 -16.77 11.10
N GLU A 41 -21.53 -16.83 10.70
CA GLU A 41 -22.08 -15.96 9.67
C GLU A 41 -21.99 -14.48 10.08
N TRP A 42 -22.35 -14.15 11.32
CA TRP A 42 -22.20 -12.80 11.85
C TRP A 42 -20.73 -12.34 11.88
N LEU A 43 -19.82 -13.18 12.38
CA LEU A 43 -18.40 -12.88 12.47
C LEU A 43 -17.78 -12.74 11.07
N PHE A 44 -18.19 -13.62 10.14
CA PHE A 44 -17.77 -13.55 8.76
C PHE A 44 -18.20 -12.23 8.11
N ASN A 45 -19.46 -11.84 8.25
CA ASN A 45 -19.99 -10.59 7.72
C ASN A 45 -19.31 -9.38 8.34
N LEU A 46 -18.98 -9.40 9.63
CA LEU A 46 -18.26 -8.35 10.32
C LEU A 46 -16.84 -8.17 9.76
N ILE A 47 -16.10 -9.27 9.63
CA ILE A 47 -14.70 -9.25 9.11
C ILE A 47 -14.72 -8.88 7.63
N TYR A 48 -15.66 -9.41 6.85
CA TYR A 48 -15.83 -9.10 5.45
C TYR A 48 -16.10 -7.61 5.23
N GLY A 49 -17.04 -7.03 5.99
CA GLY A 49 -17.31 -5.59 5.93
C GLY A 49 -16.07 -4.76 6.25
N ALA A 50 -15.34 -5.10 7.32
CA ALA A 50 -14.11 -4.42 7.68
C ALA A 50 -13.01 -4.52 6.62
N VAL A 51 -12.88 -5.66 5.96
CA VAL A 51 -11.92 -5.86 4.86
C VAL A 51 -12.35 -5.10 3.61
N ALA A 52 -13.65 -5.07 3.28
CA ALA A 52 -14.18 -4.30 2.16
C ALA A 52 -13.95 -2.79 2.34
N ASP A 53 -14.28 -2.25 3.52
CA ASP A 53 -14.03 -0.86 3.87
C ASP A 53 -12.54 -0.51 3.80
N LEU A 54 -11.67 -1.43 4.22
CA LEU A 54 -10.23 -1.28 4.13
C LEU A 54 -9.77 -1.21 2.67
N PHE A 55 -10.29 -2.05 1.78
CA PHE A 55 -9.99 -2.00 0.34
C PHE A 55 -10.46 -0.70 -0.31
N GLU A 56 -11.66 -0.22 0.04
CA GLU A 56 -12.15 1.07 -0.44
C GLU A 56 -11.23 2.21 0.02
N PHE A 57 -10.83 2.21 1.29
CA PHE A 57 -9.87 3.17 1.83
C PHE A 57 -8.52 3.11 1.11
N ILE A 58 -8.02 1.90 0.79
CA ILE A 58 -6.76 1.71 0.05
C ILE A 58 -6.87 2.29 -1.34
N ASN A 59 -7.93 1.93 -2.07
CA ASN A 59 -8.13 2.38 -3.43
C ASN A 59 -8.24 3.90 -3.50
N ALA A 60 -8.94 4.51 -2.55
CA ALA A 60 -9.02 5.95 -2.41
C ALA A 60 -7.69 6.60 -2.02
N SER A 61 -6.87 5.95 -1.18
CA SER A 61 -5.64 6.53 -0.64
C SER A 61 -4.41 6.30 -1.51
N THR A 62 -4.30 5.15 -2.17
CA THR A 62 -3.08 4.76 -2.90
C THR A 62 -2.92 5.53 -4.21
N SER A 63 -4.02 5.81 -4.92
CA SER A 63 -3.99 6.58 -6.16
C SER A 63 -3.81 8.09 -5.93
N SER A 64 -4.01 8.59 -4.71
CA SER A 64 -4.20 10.00 -4.43
C SER A 64 -3.28 10.62 -3.36
N ILE A 65 -2.21 9.94 -2.90
CA ILE A 65 -1.28 10.54 -1.91
C ILE A 65 -0.78 11.89 -2.39
N PHE A 66 -0.43 12.01 -3.68
CA PHE A 66 -0.01 13.29 -4.29
C PHE A 66 -1.19 14.23 -4.62
N ALA A 67 -2.43 13.79 -4.54
CA ALA A 67 -3.61 14.63 -4.70
C ALA A 67 -4.05 15.31 -3.40
N LEU A 68 -3.53 14.87 -2.25
CA LEU A 68 -3.81 15.49 -0.95
C LEU A 68 -3.32 16.94 -0.92
N SER A 69 -4.19 17.86 -0.51
CA SER A 69 -3.91 19.31 -0.53
C SER A 69 -2.66 19.69 0.27
N TRP A 70 -2.41 19.05 1.41
CA TRP A 70 -1.22 19.31 2.21
C TRP A 70 0.06 18.81 1.53
N VAL A 71 0.01 17.69 0.79
CA VAL A 71 1.14 17.16 0.02
C VAL A 71 1.46 18.09 -1.13
N GLN A 72 0.46 18.59 -1.84
CA GLN A 72 0.67 19.56 -2.92
C GLN A 72 1.26 20.86 -2.40
N SER A 73 0.79 21.36 -1.25
CA SER A 73 1.36 22.55 -0.60
C SER A 73 2.83 22.33 -0.22
N PHE A 74 3.16 21.15 0.31
CA PHE A 74 4.53 20.76 0.62
C PHE A 74 5.42 20.75 -0.63
N ILE A 75 4.95 20.13 -1.71
CA ILE A 75 5.67 20.09 -2.99
C ILE A 75 5.86 21.49 -3.57
N ALA A 76 4.84 22.33 -3.53
CA ALA A 76 4.90 23.71 -4.01
C ALA A 76 5.96 24.53 -3.22
N LEU A 77 6.03 24.33 -1.90
CA LEU A 77 7.04 24.94 -1.04
C LEU A 77 8.45 24.51 -1.47
N PHE A 78 8.69 23.22 -1.64
CA PHE A 78 10.01 22.73 -2.06
C PHE A 78 10.34 23.09 -3.51
N HIS A 79 9.34 23.21 -4.37
CA HIS A 79 9.54 23.75 -5.72
C HIS A 79 10.04 25.20 -5.68
N SER A 80 9.42 26.05 -4.87
CA SER A 80 9.85 27.44 -4.67
C SER A 80 11.25 27.50 -4.07
N LEU A 81 11.52 26.67 -3.05
CA LEU A 81 12.84 26.56 -2.42
C LEU A 81 13.91 26.12 -3.44
N ALA A 82 13.59 25.18 -4.32
CA ALA A 82 14.49 24.71 -5.38
C ALA A 82 14.94 25.86 -6.29
N TRP A 83 14.01 26.71 -6.72
CA TRP A 83 14.33 27.89 -7.53
C TRP A 83 15.14 28.90 -6.77
N MET A 84 14.83 29.18 -5.51
CA MET A 84 15.63 30.11 -4.68
C MET A 84 17.05 29.59 -4.52
N LEU A 85 17.23 28.31 -4.21
CA LEU A 85 18.58 27.73 -4.06
C LEU A 85 19.34 27.66 -5.37
N PHE A 86 18.67 27.43 -6.49
CA PHE A 86 19.28 27.51 -7.82
C PHE A 86 19.82 28.91 -8.11
N VAL A 87 19.02 29.96 -7.85
CA VAL A 87 19.46 31.37 -8.04
C VAL A 87 20.63 31.71 -7.13
N CYS A 88 20.58 31.32 -5.85
CA CYS A 88 21.71 31.52 -4.93
C CYS A 88 22.96 30.78 -5.42
N GLY A 89 22.83 29.53 -5.87
CA GLY A 89 23.93 28.76 -6.43
C GLY A 89 24.50 29.36 -7.71
N LEU A 90 23.66 29.96 -8.55
CA LEU A 90 24.06 30.66 -9.76
C LEU A 90 24.90 31.91 -9.44
N ILE A 91 24.47 32.72 -8.46
CA ILE A 91 25.21 33.90 -8.02
C ILE A 91 26.61 33.49 -7.55
N VAL A 92 26.70 32.46 -6.71
CA VAL A 92 27.99 31.94 -6.23
C VAL A 92 28.85 31.41 -7.39
N ALA A 93 28.25 30.68 -8.34
CA ALA A 93 28.97 30.18 -9.51
C ALA A 93 29.53 31.29 -10.39
N VAL A 94 28.85 32.43 -10.51
CA VAL A 94 29.35 33.63 -11.22
C VAL A 94 30.55 34.22 -10.49
N PHE A 95 30.49 34.36 -9.15
CA PHE A 95 31.62 34.83 -8.36
C PHE A 95 32.82 33.89 -8.45
N ASP A 96 32.63 32.59 -8.32
CA ASP A 96 33.68 31.58 -8.45
C ASP A 96 34.35 31.68 -9.85
N THR A 97 33.54 31.89 -10.89
CA THR A 97 34.04 32.04 -12.27
C THR A 97 34.81 33.37 -12.45
N ALA A 98 34.36 34.45 -11.83
CA ALA A 98 35.07 35.77 -11.89
C ALA A 98 36.44 35.68 -11.22
N ILE A 99 36.55 35.03 -10.06
CA ILE A 99 37.81 34.79 -9.36
C ILE A 99 38.74 33.90 -10.19
N ALA A 100 38.20 32.85 -10.82
CA ALA A 100 38.96 31.97 -11.70
C ALA A 100 39.42 32.67 -12.98
N TYR A 101 38.71 33.70 -13.44
CA TYR A 101 39.08 34.49 -14.60
C TYR A 101 40.34 35.36 -14.31
N GLU A 102 40.40 35.97 -13.13
CA GLU A 102 41.59 36.74 -12.72
C GLU A 102 42.83 35.85 -12.59
N SER A 103 42.68 34.59 -12.18
CA SER A 103 43.77 33.61 -12.11
C SER A 103 44.14 32.96 -13.45
N GLY A 104 43.48 33.32 -14.55
CA GLY A 104 43.72 32.76 -15.89
C GLY A 104 43.24 31.30 -16.08
N GLN A 105 42.52 30.75 -15.12
CA GLN A 105 42.04 29.33 -15.14
C GLN A 105 40.54 29.21 -15.42
N ALA A 106 39.88 30.29 -15.84
CA ALA A 106 38.43 30.27 -16.05
C ALA A 106 38.03 29.40 -17.26
N ASN A 107 37.13 28.48 -17.02
CA ASN A 107 36.48 27.70 -18.08
C ASN A 107 35.00 28.10 -18.20
N ILE A 108 34.74 29.25 -18.81
CA ILE A 108 33.39 29.82 -18.98
C ILE A 108 32.42 28.86 -19.64
N LYS A 109 32.91 28.05 -20.60
CA LYS A 109 32.09 27.04 -21.28
C LYS A 109 31.53 26.02 -20.29
N ASN A 110 32.36 25.50 -19.39
CA ASN A 110 31.91 24.51 -18.39
C ASN A 110 30.96 25.13 -17.39
N THR A 111 31.18 26.35 -16.95
CA THR A 111 30.28 27.08 -16.04
C THR A 111 28.90 27.25 -16.70
N CYS A 112 28.86 27.72 -17.95
CA CYS A 112 27.61 27.87 -18.69
C CYS A 112 26.85 26.53 -18.83
N LEU A 113 27.55 25.44 -19.12
CA LEU A 113 26.94 24.10 -19.17
C LEU A 113 26.40 23.66 -17.82
N ASN A 114 27.11 23.97 -16.73
CA ASN A 114 26.65 23.62 -15.37
C ASN A 114 25.42 24.44 -14.96
N VAL A 115 25.36 25.70 -15.33
CA VAL A 115 24.17 26.56 -15.13
C VAL A 115 22.99 26.02 -15.91
N LEU A 116 23.18 25.60 -17.17
CA LEU A 116 22.10 24.97 -17.98
C LEU A 116 21.62 23.69 -17.35
N LYS A 117 22.54 22.81 -16.87
CA LYS A 117 22.18 21.59 -16.12
C LYS A 117 21.39 21.93 -14.85
N GLY A 118 21.82 22.96 -14.11
CA GLY A 118 21.11 23.41 -12.91
C GLY A 118 19.69 23.90 -13.20
N PHE A 119 19.51 24.66 -14.28
CA PHE A 119 18.18 25.10 -14.72
C PHE A 119 17.25 23.93 -15.06
N MET A 120 17.75 22.96 -15.83
CA MET A 120 17.01 21.74 -16.14
C MET A 120 16.70 20.94 -14.87
N ALA A 121 17.65 20.80 -13.97
CA ALA A 121 17.46 20.12 -12.70
C ALA A 121 16.41 20.82 -11.82
N ALA A 122 16.43 22.15 -11.73
CA ALA A 122 15.46 22.92 -10.94
C ALA A 122 14.02 22.76 -11.44
N SER A 123 13.82 22.70 -12.76
CA SER A 123 12.48 22.47 -13.34
C SER A 123 11.99 21.03 -13.17
N LEU A 124 12.90 20.05 -13.11
CA LEU A 124 12.54 18.62 -13.10
C LEU A 124 12.51 18.00 -11.71
N VAL A 125 13.19 18.57 -10.72
CA VAL A 125 13.37 17.97 -9.38
C VAL A 125 12.08 17.63 -8.66
N THR A 126 11.02 18.39 -8.87
CA THR A 126 9.70 18.13 -8.25
C THR A 126 8.75 17.37 -9.17
N VAL A 127 8.82 17.63 -10.49
CA VAL A 127 7.87 17.06 -11.46
C VAL A 127 8.21 15.60 -11.78
N VAL A 128 9.50 15.29 -11.99
CA VAL A 128 9.92 13.93 -12.40
C VAL A 128 9.61 12.89 -11.35
N PRO A 129 9.93 13.05 -10.05
CA PRO A 129 9.60 12.04 -9.05
C PRO A 129 8.11 11.75 -8.96
N GLN A 130 7.25 12.79 -9.02
CA GLN A 130 5.79 12.62 -8.97
C GLN A 130 5.26 11.85 -10.18
N ARG A 131 5.69 12.24 -11.38
CA ARG A 131 5.24 11.59 -12.63
C ARG A 131 5.73 10.15 -12.71
N LEU A 132 6.99 9.91 -12.32
CA LEU A 132 7.58 8.59 -12.33
C LEU A 132 6.88 7.67 -11.31
N TYR A 133 6.61 8.17 -10.11
CA TYR A 133 5.88 7.40 -9.09
C TYR A 133 4.46 7.06 -9.55
N SER A 134 3.70 8.05 -10.06
CA SER A 134 2.35 7.82 -10.59
C SER A 134 2.35 6.81 -11.74
N PHE A 135 3.35 6.87 -12.61
CA PHE A 135 3.52 5.91 -13.69
C PHE A 135 3.76 4.49 -13.16
N CYS A 136 4.65 4.32 -12.19
CA CYS A 136 4.95 3.01 -11.59
C CYS A 136 3.73 2.42 -10.86
N VAL A 137 2.98 3.25 -10.11
CA VAL A 137 1.76 2.82 -9.43
C VAL A 137 0.67 2.40 -10.43
N ASN A 138 0.47 3.18 -11.50
CA ASN A 138 -0.49 2.83 -12.55
C ASN A 138 -0.09 1.53 -13.27
N MET A 139 1.19 1.34 -13.59
CA MET A 139 1.67 0.08 -14.16
C MET A 139 1.42 -1.10 -13.22
N GLN A 140 1.71 -0.94 -11.92
CA GLN A 140 1.43 -1.98 -10.93
C GLN A 140 -0.06 -2.34 -10.90
N GLY A 141 -0.95 -1.33 -10.95
CA GLY A 141 -2.40 -1.54 -11.05
C GLY A 141 -2.79 -2.32 -12.29
N THR A 142 -2.29 -1.94 -13.46
CA THR A 142 -2.57 -2.64 -14.72
C THR A 142 -2.08 -4.09 -14.71
N PHE A 143 -0.84 -4.33 -14.25
CA PHE A 143 -0.33 -5.70 -14.13
C PHE A 143 -1.14 -6.55 -13.17
N ALA A 144 -1.56 -5.99 -12.05
CA ALA A 144 -2.36 -6.73 -11.09
C ALA A 144 -3.74 -7.08 -11.65
N THR A 145 -4.41 -6.16 -12.35
CA THR A 145 -5.71 -6.44 -13.01
C THR A 145 -5.59 -7.45 -14.14
N GLU A 146 -4.55 -7.39 -14.96
CA GLU A 146 -4.33 -8.37 -16.03
C GLU A 146 -3.99 -9.78 -15.49
N LEU A 147 -3.13 -9.86 -14.47
CA LEU A 147 -2.79 -11.14 -13.84
C LEU A 147 -4.02 -11.76 -13.17
N LEU A 148 -4.78 -10.99 -12.40
CA LEU A 148 -5.99 -11.47 -11.73
C LEU A 148 -7.12 -11.77 -12.71
N GLY A 149 -7.30 -10.94 -13.76
CA GLY A 149 -8.29 -11.16 -14.80
C GLY A 149 -8.08 -12.46 -15.58
N ASN A 150 -6.83 -12.89 -15.77
CA ASN A 150 -6.51 -14.19 -16.37
C ASN A 150 -6.80 -15.38 -15.44
N PHE A 151 -6.75 -15.17 -14.10
CA PHE A 151 -7.10 -16.21 -13.12
C PHE A 151 -8.61 -16.32 -12.90
N ILE A 152 -9.35 -15.23 -13.09
CA ILE A 152 -10.80 -15.16 -12.84
C ILE A 152 -11.47 -14.71 -14.14
N SER A 153 -11.56 -15.63 -15.09
CA SER A 153 -12.27 -15.38 -16.34
C SER A 153 -13.75 -15.12 -16.05
N GLY A 154 -14.15 -13.88 -15.93
CA GLY A 154 -15.53 -13.49 -16.10
C GLY A 154 -16.19 -12.52 -15.14
N THR A 155 -15.53 -11.84 -14.23
CA THR A 155 -16.27 -10.91 -13.36
C THR A 155 -15.46 -9.68 -12.97
N SER A 156 -16.01 -8.53 -13.29
CA SER A 156 -15.82 -7.16 -12.76
C SER A 156 -14.52 -6.40 -13.00
N ASP A 157 -14.71 -5.14 -13.41
CA ASP A 157 -13.70 -4.20 -13.92
C ASP A 157 -12.84 -3.49 -12.85
N THR A 158 -12.99 -3.81 -11.56
CA THR A 158 -12.24 -3.16 -10.48
C THR A 158 -11.44 -4.13 -9.63
N MET A 159 -10.23 -3.74 -9.24
CA MET A 159 -9.33 -4.53 -8.39
C MET A 159 -9.96 -4.93 -7.04
N ALA A 160 -10.81 -4.06 -6.48
CA ALA A 160 -11.52 -4.35 -5.24
C ALA A 160 -12.50 -5.51 -5.43
N ASP A 161 -13.30 -5.47 -6.50
CA ASP A 161 -14.27 -6.51 -6.83
C ASP A 161 -13.60 -7.83 -7.16
N THR A 162 -12.45 -7.80 -7.86
CA THR A 162 -11.70 -9.01 -8.22
C THR A 162 -11.07 -9.67 -6.99
N GLY A 163 -10.47 -8.88 -6.09
CA GLY A 163 -9.93 -9.38 -4.82
C GLY A 163 -11.01 -9.98 -3.93
N LEU A 164 -12.16 -9.33 -3.86
CA LEU A 164 -13.33 -9.80 -3.13
C LEU A 164 -13.92 -11.08 -3.76
N ALA A 165 -13.99 -11.18 -5.09
CA ALA A 165 -14.46 -12.39 -5.78
C ALA A 165 -13.58 -13.62 -5.51
N VAL A 166 -12.25 -13.45 -5.40
CA VAL A 166 -11.33 -14.54 -4.99
C VAL A 166 -11.61 -14.98 -3.56
N ILE A 167 -11.82 -14.03 -2.66
CA ILE A 167 -12.14 -14.32 -1.26
C ILE A 167 -13.48 -15.05 -1.18
N PHE A 168 -14.50 -14.64 -1.96
CA PHE A 168 -15.78 -15.30 -2.02
C PHE A 168 -15.70 -16.73 -2.59
N ALA A 169 -14.90 -16.94 -3.63
CA ALA A 169 -14.69 -18.27 -4.20
C ALA A 169 -13.99 -19.22 -3.22
N LEU A 170 -13.07 -18.70 -2.40
CA LEU A 170 -12.41 -19.46 -1.33
C LEU A 170 -13.30 -19.64 -0.09
N ALA A 171 -14.29 -18.76 0.11
CA ALA A 171 -15.19 -18.73 1.25
C ALA A 171 -16.54 -19.42 0.98
N SER A 172 -16.71 -20.10 -0.18
CA SER A 172 -17.95 -20.77 -0.54
C SER A 172 -18.37 -21.88 0.44
N ASP A 173 -17.42 -22.41 1.21
CA ASP A 173 -17.69 -23.24 2.38
C ASP A 173 -17.35 -22.46 3.63
N ILE A 174 -18.35 -22.07 4.42
CA ILE A 174 -18.18 -21.39 5.73
C ILE A 174 -17.50 -22.38 6.68
N SER A 175 -16.19 -22.44 6.61
CA SER A 175 -15.34 -23.28 7.42
C SER A 175 -14.44 -22.40 8.28
N LEU A 176 -14.07 -22.89 9.45
CA LEU A 176 -13.13 -22.24 10.36
C LEU A 176 -11.81 -21.88 9.65
N PHE A 177 -11.44 -22.65 8.64
CA PHE A 177 -10.30 -22.43 7.78
C PHE A 177 -10.46 -21.16 6.89
N SER A 178 -11.66 -20.96 6.31
CA SER A 178 -12.00 -19.77 5.53
C SER A 178 -11.88 -18.49 6.36
N LEU A 179 -12.38 -18.51 7.59
CA LEU A 179 -12.27 -17.39 8.52
C LEU A 179 -10.81 -17.06 8.85
N PHE A 180 -9.98 -18.09 9.08
CA PHE A 180 -8.54 -17.89 9.31
C PHE A 180 -7.85 -17.26 8.10
N PHE A 181 -8.16 -17.72 6.88
CA PHE A 181 -7.63 -17.11 5.66
C PHE A 181 -8.06 -15.66 5.49
N MET A 182 -9.30 -15.32 5.82
CA MET A 182 -9.80 -13.96 5.74
C MET A 182 -9.07 -13.01 6.70
N ILE A 183 -8.82 -13.43 7.93
CA ILE A 183 -8.03 -12.66 8.90
C ILE A 183 -6.59 -12.47 8.40
N LEU A 184 -5.97 -13.53 7.89
CA LEU A 184 -4.62 -13.49 7.33
C LEU A 184 -4.54 -12.54 6.13
N PHE A 185 -5.54 -12.58 5.26
CA PHE A 185 -5.63 -11.68 4.12
C PHE A 185 -5.78 -10.22 4.55
N GLY A 186 -6.65 -9.92 5.51
CA GLY A 186 -6.81 -8.59 6.09
C GLY A 186 -5.49 -8.07 6.68
N TYR A 187 -4.75 -8.92 7.40
CA TYR A 187 -3.43 -8.56 7.92
C TYR A 187 -2.42 -8.23 6.79
N CYS A 188 -2.37 -9.05 5.75
CA CYS A 188 -1.50 -8.79 4.59
C CYS A 188 -1.86 -7.47 3.91
N THR A 189 -3.15 -7.18 3.77
CA THR A 189 -3.65 -5.94 3.18
C THR A 189 -3.21 -4.72 3.97
N VAL A 190 -3.38 -4.74 5.30
CA VAL A 190 -2.88 -3.66 6.19
C VAL A 190 -1.38 -3.44 6.02
N LYS A 191 -0.59 -4.51 5.94
CA LYS A 191 0.86 -4.41 5.70
C LYS A 191 1.21 -3.74 4.38
N VAL A 192 0.49 -4.06 3.31
CA VAL A 192 0.68 -3.44 1.99
C VAL A 192 0.36 -1.95 2.03
N VAL A 193 -0.73 -1.55 2.72
CA VAL A 193 -1.09 -0.12 2.89
C VAL A 193 0.02 0.65 3.57
N PHE A 194 0.48 0.17 4.73
CA PHE A 194 1.57 0.84 5.45
C PHE A 194 2.86 0.90 4.62
N ALA A 195 3.16 -0.11 3.83
CA ALA A 195 4.30 -0.10 2.92
C ALA A 195 4.15 0.99 1.85
N ASN A 196 2.96 1.16 1.27
CA ASN A 196 2.69 2.19 0.27
C ASN A 196 2.75 3.61 0.86
N ILE A 197 2.17 3.84 2.04
CA ILE A 197 2.26 5.12 2.75
C ILE A 197 3.72 5.47 3.06
N LYS A 198 4.49 4.50 3.55
CA LYS A 198 5.92 4.67 3.83
C LYS A 198 6.69 5.07 2.57
N ARG A 199 6.44 4.44 1.43
CA ARG A 199 7.07 4.77 0.14
C ARG A 199 6.72 6.17 -0.31
N GLY A 200 5.45 6.58 -0.22
CA GLY A 200 5.01 7.95 -0.50
C GLY A 200 5.73 8.96 0.37
N GLY A 201 5.88 8.70 1.67
CA GLY A 201 6.63 9.54 2.60
C GLY A 201 8.12 9.63 2.26
N ILE A 202 8.76 8.53 1.89
CA ILE A 202 10.17 8.52 1.43
C ILE A 202 10.31 9.37 0.16
N MET A 203 9.38 9.28 -0.78
CA MET A 203 9.40 10.06 -2.00
C MET A 203 9.30 11.56 -1.72
N LEU A 204 8.43 11.99 -0.78
CA LEU A 204 8.34 13.38 -0.36
C LEU A 204 9.66 13.88 0.26
N CYS A 205 10.29 13.07 1.11
CA CYS A 205 11.61 13.38 1.66
C CYS A 205 12.66 13.49 0.54
N GLN A 206 12.62 12.63 -0.47
CA GLN A 206 13.54 12.71 -1.61
C GLN A 206 13.33 13.97 -2.44
N ILE A 207 12.09 14.44 -2.63
CA ILE A 207 11.80 15.72 -3.30
C ILE A 207 12.42 16.87 -2.50
N ALA A 208 12.26 16.87 -1.17
CA ALA A 208 12.85 17.87 -0.29
C ALA A 208 14.39 17.89 -0.37
N VAL A 209 15.03 16.73 -0.28
CA VAL A 209 16.49 16.59 -0.38
C VAL A 209 16.99 16.97 -1.77
N GLY A 210 16.27 16.60 -2.84
CA GLY A 210 16.60 16.96 -4.22
C GLY A 210 16.65 18.46 -4.44
N SER A 211 15.73 19.22 -3.82
CA SER A 211 15.73 20.66 -3.90
C SER A 211 16.99 21.31 -3.28
N LEU A 212 17.54 20.70 -2.22
CA LEU A 212 18.76 21.20 -1.56
C LEU A 212 20.02 21.01 -2.42
N TYR A 213 20.10 19.94 -3.22
CA TYR A 213 21.26 19.72 -4.10
C TYR A 213 21.37 20.75 -5.22
N LEU A 214 20.29 21.48 -5.53
CA LEU A 214 20.28 22.50 -6.60
C LEU A 214 21.21 23.66 -6.34
N PHE A 215 21.59 23.93 -5.09
CA PHE A 215 22.60 24.93 -4.76
C PHE A 215 24.00 24.59 -5.33
N GLY A 216 24.34 23.29 -5.36
CA GLY A 216 25.66 22.82 -5.80
C GLY A 216 25.79 22.66 -7.32
N VAL A 217 24.69 22.37 -8.03
CA VAL A 217 24.72 22.01 -9.47
C VAL A 217 25.27 23.13 -10.35
N PRO A 218 24.90 24.42 -10.21
CA PRO A 218 25.47 25.50 -11.01
C PRO A 218 26.98 25.68 -10.80
N ARG A 219 27.49 25.33 -9.62
CA ARG A 219 28.92 25.40 -9.26
C ARG A 219 29.72 24.20 -9.80
N GLY A 220 29.05 23.17 -10.38
CA GLY A 220 29.70 21.97 -10.91
C GLY A 220 29.69 20.76 -9.97
N TYR A 221 29.15 20.89 -8.76
CA TYR A 221 29.02 19.77 -7.82
C TYR A 221 27.76 18.91 -8.16
N THR A 222 27.90 18.04 -9.14
CA THR A 222 26.77 17.24 -9.66
C THR A 222 26.65 15.85 -9.04
N ASP A 223 27.65 15.36 -8.31
CA ASP A 223 27.72 13.99 -7.81
C ASP A 223 26.58 13.66 -6.83
N GLY A 224 26.25 14.59 -5.92
CA GLY A 224 25.16 14.45 -4.99
C GLY A 224 23.81 14.38 -5.69
N PHE A 225 23.59 15.22 -6.69
CA PHE A 225 22.37 15.21 -7.51
C PHE A 225 22.23 13.92 -8.32
N TYR A 226 23.32 13.42 -8.89
CA TYR A 226 23.30 12.13 -9.62
C TYR A 226 22.98 10.94 -8.71
N SER A 227 23.57 10.92 -7.50
CA SER A 227 23.25 9.90 -6.50
C SER A 227 21.79 9.97 -6.08
N TRP A 228 21.25 11.17 -5.90
CA TRP A 228 19.84 11.41 -5.61
C TRP A 228 18.94 10.89 -6.74
N CYS A 229 19.24 11.15 -8.01
CA CYS A 229 18.48 10.62 -9.14
C CYS A 229 18.39 9.08 -9.11
N LYS A 230 19.52 8.42 -8.83
CA LYS A 230 19.52 6.95 -8.69
C LYS A 230 18.60 6.45 -7.57
N GLN A 231 18.61 7.15 -6.42
CA GLN A 231 17.75 6.79 -5.30
C GLN A 231 16.27 6.98 -5.61
N VAL A 232 15.90 8.08 -6.31
CA VAL A 232 14.53 8.32 -6.76
C VAL A 232 14.05 7.21 -7.68
N ILE A 233 14.85 6.85 -8.69
CA ILE A 233 14.52 5.76 -9.62
C ILE A 233 14.38 4.44 -8.88
N ALA A 234 15.31 4.11 -7.98
CA ALA A 234 15.26 2.88 -7.19
C ALA A 234 13.99 2.82 -6.33
N THR A 235 13.61 3.94 -5.68
CA THR A 235 12.38 4.01 -4.85
C THR A 235 11.13 3.83 -5.70
N CYS A 236 11.08 4.40 -6.91
CA CYS A 236 9.95 4.23 -7.84
C CYS A 236 9.83 2.79 -8.36
N LEU A 237 10.96 2.15 -8.70
CA LEU A 237 10.97 0.78 -9.24
C LEU A 237 10.70 -0.29 -8.18
N THR A 238 10.90 0.01 -6.90
CA THR A 238 10.55 -0.90 -5.80
C THR A 238 9.10 -0.74 -5.34
N ALA A 239 8.33 0.10 -6.00
CA ALA A 239 6.91 0.34 -5.73
C ALA A 239 5.97 -0.76 -6.34
#